data_0c45f0b4df144f08a4b332e9783e2f74
#
_entry.id   0c45f0b4df144f08a4b332e9783e2f74
#
_cell.length_a   1.000
_cell.length_b   1.000
_cell.length_c   1.000
_cell.angle_alpha   90.00
_cell.angle_beta   90.00
_cell.angle_gamma   90.00
#
_symmetry.space_group_name_H-M   'P 1'
#
loop_
_entity.id
_entity.type
_entity.pdbx_description
1 polymer ?
#
loop_
_entity_poly.entity_id
_entity_poly.type
_entity_poly.pdbx_seq_one_letter_code
_entity_poly.pdbx_strand_id
1 'polypeptide(L)'
;MLKIESITKIFGGLTALQGVSFSIAAGEITGIIGPNGAGKTTLFNIVTGIYDPTSGKVYYGGTDITGFPPEKLARLGMVRTFQGIELFGQMTVLENVMVGLHTKSRSGIIASALKLPAHLREERHIRERAISWLEFAGIAELAHMKAANLPFGKGRLLEIARAMAVEPQIILLDEPAAGLNSRETADLATLIMKIKDSGITVAVVEHDMELVMEICSRIVVINLGHKLAEGTPRQIQEDEQVITAYLGEG
;
A
#
# COMPACT_ATOMS: atom_id res chain seq x y z
N MET A 1 14.87 3.96 -3.52
CA MET A 1 13.92 3.26 -4.41
C MET A 1 12.87 4.20 -4.98
N LEU A 2 12.11 4.87 -4.15
CA LEU A 2 11.14 5.91 -4.53
C LEU A 2 11.64 7.26 -4.02
N LYS A 3 11.70 8.29 -4.89
CA LYS A 3 12.12 9.65 -4.50
C LYS A 3 11.01 10.64 -4.86
N ILE A 4 10.62 11.43 -3.91
CA ILE A 4 9.70 12.54 -4.03
C ILE A 4 10.55 13.82 -4.01
N GLU A 5 10.39 14.70 -5.00
CA GLU A 5 11.21 15.90 -5.17
C GLU A 5 10.35 17.13 -5.37
N SER A 6 10.33 17.99 -4.36
CA SER A 6 9.67 19.32 -4.33
C SER A 6 8.20 19.26 -4.79
N ILE A 7 7.45 18.25 -4.39
CA ILE A 7 6.06 18.09 -4.77
C ILE A 7 5.20 19.20 -4.17
N THR A 8 4.52 19.90 -5.06
CA THR A 8 3.51 20.91 -4.73
C THR A 8 2.19 20.53 -5.38
N LYS A 9 1.07 20.66 -4.66
CA LYS A 9 -0.28 20.45 -5.19
C LYS A 9 -1.22 21.55 -4.73
N ILE A 10 -1.87 22.19 -5.67
CA ILE A 10 -2.85 23.26 -5.45
C ILE A 10 -4.19 22.83 -6.06
N PHE A 11 -5.26 22.94 -5.31
CA PHE A 11 -6.65 22.69 -5.74
C PHE A 11 -7.45 23.98 -5.61
N GLY A 12 -7.86 24.61 -6.72
CA GLY A 12 -8.74 25.76 -6.71
C GLY A 12 -8.30 26.91 -5.77
N GLY A 13 -6.99 27.11 -5.59
CA GLY A 13 -6.42 28.12 -4.68
C GLY A 13 -6.01 27.59 -3.28
N LEU A 14 -6.43 26.39 -2.89
CA LEU A 14 -5.96 25.71 -1.66
C LEU A 14 -4.66 24.96 -1.95
N THR A 15 -3.60 25.28 -1.25
CA THR A 15 -2.34 24.54 -1.31
C THR A 15 -2.41 23.34 -0.38
N ALA A 16 -2.54 22.14 -0.95
CA ALA A 16 -2.61 20.88 -0.20
C ALA A 16 -1.21 20.30 0.12
N LEU A 17 -0.22 20.57 -0.75
CA LEU A 17 1.18 20.19 -0.54
C LEU A 17 2.08 21.32 -1.07
N GLN A 18 3.18 21.60 -0.39
CA GLN A 18 4.12 22.64 -0.76
C GLN A 18 5.57 22.18 -0.61
N GLY A 19 6.23 21.89 -1.74
CA GLY A 19 7.66 21.59 -1.81
C GLY A 19 8.10 20.33 -1.06
N VAL A 20 7.22 19.35 -0.90
CA VAL A 20 7.51 18.12 -0.13
C VAL A 20 8.57 17.29 -0.83
N SER A 21 9.64 16.93 -0.10
CA SER A 21 10.77 16.14 -0.60
C SER A 21 11.23 15.13 0.43
N PHE A 22 11.33 13.85 0.04
CA PHE A 22 11.92 12.76 0.81
C PHE A 22 12.17 11.54 -0.09
N SER A 23 12.79 10.50 0.47
CA SER A 23 13.05 9.27 -0.28
C SER A 23 12.70 8.04 0.55
N ILE A 24 12.22 6.98 -0.12
CA ILE A 24 11.98 5.67 0.46
C ILE A 24 13.07 4.72 -0.06
N ALA A 25 13.83 4.14 0.84
CA ALA A 25 14.88 3.18 0.50
C ALA A 25 14.27 1.80 0.15
N ALA A 26 15.03 0.98 -0.57
CA ALA A 26 14.59 -0.37 -0.91
C ALA A 26 14.63 -1.29 0.32
N GLY A 27 13.61 -2.14 0.49
CA GLY A 27 13.56 -3.14 1.56
C GLY A 27 13.29 -2.56 2.96
N GLU A 28 12.83 -1.32 3.06
CA GLU A 28 12.46 -0.66 4.31
C GLU A 28 10.96 -0.46 4.43
N ILE A 29 10.47 -0.29 5.67
CA ILE A 29 9.14 0.22 5.96
C ILE A 29 9.27 1.71 6.31
N THR A 30 8.67 2.57 5.48
CA THR A 30 8.61 4.02 5.72
C THR A 30 7.20 4.44 6.08
N GLY A 31 7.02 4.98 7.28
CA GLY A 31 5.76 5.58 7.74
C GLY A 31 5.64 7.02 7.23
N ILE A 32 4.45 7.41 6.79
CA ILE A 32 4.08 8.79 6.47
C ILE A 32 2.94 9.17 7.40
N ILE A 33 3.24 10.01 8.36
CA ILE A 33 2.30 10.40 9.42
C ILE A 33 2.03 11.90 9.40
N GLY A 34 1.05 12.32 10.16
CA GLY A 34 0.67 13.72 10.32
C GLY A 34 -0.80 13.87 10.67
N PRO A 35 -1.21 15.05 11.13
CA PRO A 35 -2.59 15.36 11.45
C PRO A 35 -3.57 15.14 10.29
N ASN A 36 -4.87 15.15 10.60
CA ASN A 36 -5.92 15.12 9.58
C ASN A 36 -5.82 16.37 8.70
N GLY A 37 -5.99 16.21 7.39
CA GLY A 37 -5.83 17.32 6.46
C GLY A 37 -4.37 17.74 6.16
N ALA A 38 -3.35 17.10 6.74
CA ALA A 38 -1.94 17.41 6.51
C ALA A 38 -1.46 17.22 5.06
N GLY A 39 -2.23 16.50 4.21
CA GLY A 39 -1.88 16.25 2.81
C GLY A 39 -1.40 14.84 2.50
N LYS A 40 -1.40 13.91 3.46
CA LYS A 40 -0.92 12.52 3.31
C LYS A 40 -1.59 11.79 2.13
N THR A 41 -2.91 11.76 2.10
CA THR A 41 -3.69 11.13 1.00
C THR A 41 -3.44 11.81 -0.34
N THR A 42 -3.30 13.14 -0.36
CA THR A 42 -2.94 13.88 -1.57
C THR A 42 -1.57 13.46 -2.10
N LEU A 43 -0.59 13.30 -1.21
CA LEU A 43 0.74 12.82 -1.55
C LEU A 43 0.71 11.40 -2.14
N PHE A 44 -0.02 10.47 -1.49
CA PHE A 44 -0.20 9.11 -2.00
C PHE A 44 -0.90 9.10 -3.37
N ASN A 45 -1.92 9.93 -3.56
CA ASN A 45 -2.61 10.06 -4.84
C ASN A 45 -1.69 10.55 -5.96
N ILE A 46 -0.73 11.44 -5.66
CA ILE A 46 0.26 11.90 -6.63
C ILE A 46 1.27 10.77 -6.94
N VAL A 47 1.82 10.13 -5.92
CA VAL A 47 2.80 9.05 -6.08
C VAL A 47 2.22 7.87 -6.88
N THR A 48 0.92 7.62 -6.74
CA THR A 48 0.21 6.51 -7.40
C THR A 48 -0.51 6.92 -8.69
N GLY A 49 -0.29 8.15 -9.19
CA GLY A 49 -0.77 8.60 -10.50
C GLY A 49 -2.27 8.88 -10.57
N ILE A 50 -2.95 9.06 -9.42
CA ILE A 50 -4.35 9.48 -9.36
C ILE A 50 -4.46 11.00 -9.57
N TYR A 51 -3.47 11.75 -9.06
CA TYR A 51 -3.37 13.19 -9.27
C TYR A 51 -2.02 13.56 -9.87
N ASP A 52 -2.03 14.49 -10.81
CA ASP A 52 -0.80 15.15 -11.23
C ASP A 52 -0.37 16.19 -10.18
N PRO A 53 0.91 16.32 -9.87
CA PRO A 53 1.41 17.43 -9.05
C PRO A 53 1.27 18.76 -9.83
N THR A 54 1.12 19.88 -9.13
CA THR A 54 1.21 21.22 -9.72
C THR A 54 2.66 21.54 -10.13
N SER A 55 3.62 21.07 -9.33
CA SER A 55 5.06 21.10 -9.63
C SER A 55 5.80 20.05 -8.82
N GLY A 56 7.06 19.81 -9.16
CA GLY A 56 7.89 18.75 -8.56
C GLY A 56 7.85 17.46 -9.36
N LYS A 57 8.56 16.44 -8.88
CA LYS A 57 8.75 15.19 -9.59
C LYS A 57 8.74 13.99 -8.65
N VAL A 58 8.33 12.85 -9.20
CA VAL A 58 8.38 11.53 -8.54
C VAL A 58 9.29 10.63 -9.36
N TYR A 59 10.28 10.01 -8.72
CA TYR A 59 11.18 9.04 -9.37
C TYR A 59 11.04 7.68 -8.71
N TYR A 60 11.01 6.65 -9.54
CA TYR A 60 11.00 5.25 -9.12
C TYR A 60 12.11 4.47 -9.82
N GLY A 61 13.02 3.87 -9.05
CA GLY A 61 14.20 3.20 -9.61
C GLY A 61 15.08 4.12 -10.47
N GLY A 62 15.07 5.45 -10.21
CA GLY A 62 15.79 6.46 -11.00
C GLY A 62 15.04 6.96 -12.24
N THR A 63 13.90 6.38 -12.57
CA THR A 63 13.05 6.80 -13.69
C THR A 63 12.03 7.84 -13.21
N ASP A 64 11.88 8.95 -13.95
CA ASP A 64 10.81 9.92 -13.72
C ASP A 64 9.46 9.28 -14.08
N ILE A 65 8.60 9.11 -13.07
CA ILE A 65 7.26 8.51 -13.19
C ILE A 65 6.13 9.54 -12.99
N THR A 66 6.47 10.81 -12.94
CA THR A 66 5.51 11.89 -12.71
C THR A 66 4.38 11.82 -13.75
N GLY A 67 3.13 11.79 -13.29
CA GLY A 67 1.94 11.69 -14.16
C GLY A 67 1.76 10.33 -14.84
N PHE A 68 2.50 9.29 -14.47
CA PHE A 68 2.20 7.95 -14.98
C PHE A 68 0.87 7.46 -14.39
N PRO A 69 -0.02 6.90 -15.22
CA PRO A 69 -1.28 6.36 -14.75
C PRO A 69 -1.07 5.09 -13.89
N PRO A 70 -2.00 4.77 -12.96
CA PRO A 70 -1.86 3.67 -12.00
C PRO A 70 -1.53 2.31 -12.62
N GLU A 71 -2.11 1.99 -13.78
CA GLU A 71 -1.86 0.72 -14.47
C GLU A 71 -0.41 0.60 -14.99
N LYS A 72 0.22 1.73 -15.33
CA LYS A 72 1.63 1.74 -15.74
C LYS A 72 2.54 1.57 -14.53
N LEU A 73 2.20 2.19 -13.40
CA LEU A 73 2.93 2.03 -12.14
C LEU A 73 2.84 0.58 -11.61
N ALA A 74 1.66 -0.04 -11.70
CA ALA A 74 1.47 -1.44 -11.33
C ALA A 74 2.38 -2.38 -12.16
N ARG A 75 2.54 -2.13 -13.47
CA ARG A 75 3.46 -2.89 -14.34
C ARG A 75 4.94 -2.69 -13.97
N LEU A 76 5.28 -1.56 -13.36
CA LEU A 76 6.62 -1.29 -12.82
C LEU A 76 6.83 -1.91 -11.42
N GLY A 77 5.81 -2.58 -10.87
CA GLY A 77 5.87 -3.22 -9.55
C GLY A 77 5.51 -2.29 -8.38
N MET A 78 4.82 -1.19 -8.63
CA MET A 78 4.28 -0.31 -7.58
C MET A 78 2.78 -0.59 -7.43
N VAL A 79 2.36 -1.07 -6.26
CA VAL A 79 0.96 -1.40 -5.96
C VAL A 79 0.50 -0.62 -4.74
N ARG A 80 -0.76 -0.20 -4.71
CA ARG A 80 -1.40 0.48 -3.58
C ARG A 80 -2.65 -0.27 -3.14
N THR A 81 -2.88 -0.33 -1.82
CA THR A 81 -4.21 -0.60 -1.24
C THR A 81 -4.95 0.72 -1.04
N PHE A 82 -6.26 0.67 -0.99
CA PHE A 82 -7.09 1.84 -0.73
C PHE A 82 -7.54 1.88 0.72
N GLN A 83 -7.96 3.05 1.21
CA GLN A 83 -8.47 3.23 2.56
C GLN A 83 -9.71 2.34 2.83
N GLY A 84 -10.63 2.26 1.87
CA GLY A 84 -11.76 1.32 1.91
C GLY A 84 -11.35 -0.07 1.44
N ILE A 85 -11.87 -1.12 2.11
CA ILE A 85 -11.67 -2.50 1.66
C ILE A 85 -12.48 -2.75 0.39
N GLU A 86 -11.80 -2.85 -0.76
CA GLU A 86 -12.41 -3.12 -2.05
C GLU A 86 -12.19 -4.57 -2.46
N LEU A 87 -13.09 -5.45 -2.04
CA LEU A 87 -13.10 -6.87 -2.39
C LEU A 87 -14.23 -7.21 -3.36
N PHE A 88 -13.99 -8.20 -4.20
CA PHE A 88 -15.04 -8.80 -5.01
C PHE A 88 -15.92 -9.69 -4.12
N GLY A 89 -16.92 -9.11 -3.46
CA GLY A 89 -17.69 -9.76 -2.38
C GLY A 89 -18.38 -11.05 -2.80
N GLN A 90 -18.80 -11.18 -4.07
CA GLN A 90 -19.43 -12.41 -4.60
C GLN A 90 -18.43 -13.52 -4.91
N MET A 91 -17.15 -13.20 -5.05
CA MET A 91 -16.07 -14.15 -5.23
C MET A 91 -15.62 -14.72 -3.88
N THR A 92 -15.04 -15.91 -3.90
CA THR A 92 -14.37 -16.51 -2.75
C THR A 92 -13.07 -15.73 -2.43
N VAL A 93 -12.54 -15.96 -1.24
CA VAL A 93 -11.23 -15.45 -0.78
C VAL A 93 -10.14 -15.85 -1.77
N LEU A 94 -10.13 -17.12 -2.19
CA LEU A 94 -9.18 -17.63 -3.18
C LEU A 94 -9.30 -16.92 -4.54
N GLU A 95 -10.52 -16.78 -5.06
CA GLU A 95 -10.77 -16.12 -6.34
C GLU A 95 -10.34 -14.65 -6.33
N ASN A 96 -10.50 -13.94 -5.20
CA ASN A 96 -10.00 -12.56 -5.04
C ASN A 96 -8.48 -12.48 -5.24
N VAL A 97 -7.71 -13.42 -4.68
CA VAL A 97 -6.24 -13.45 -4.87
C VAL A 97 -5.88 -13.86 -6.30
N MET A 98 -6.60 -14.81 -6.89
CA MET A 98 -6.40 -15.23 -8.28
C MET A 98 -6.55 -14.06 -9.26
N VAL A 99 -7.45 -13.09 -9.02
CA VAL A 99 -7.58 -11.87 -9.84
C VAL A 99 -6.24 -11.12 -9.92
N GLY A 100 -5.52 -10.98 -8.81
CA GLY A 100 -4.18 -10.37 -8.79
C GLY A 100 -3.18 -11.10 -9.70
N LEU A 101 -3.17 -12.42 -9.67
CA LEU A 101 -2.28 -13.26 -10.48
C LEU A 101 -2.61 -13.22 -11.98
N HIS A 102 -3.90 -13.07 -12.35
CA HIS A 102 -4.33 -13.00 -13.75
C HIS A 102 -3.78 -11.77 -14.49
N THR A 103 -3.39 -10.71 -13.79
CA THR A 103 -2.76 -9.53 -14.43
C THR A 103 -1.45 -9.88 -15.14
N LYS A 104 -0.81 -11.00 -14.78
CA LYS A 104 0.43 -11.53 -15.39
C LYS A 104 0.19 -12.72 -16.34
N SER A 105 -1.07 -13.21 -16.44
CA SER A 105 -1.40 -14.32 -17.33
C SER A 105 -1.26 -13.92 -18.80
N ARG A 106 -0.68 -14.81 -19.59
CA ARG A 106 -0.51 -14.66 -21.05
C ARG A 106 -1.61 -15.37 -21.84
N SER A 107 -2.51 -16.09 -21.18
CA SER A 107 -3.59 -16.81 -21.83
C SER A 107 -4.60 -15.83 -22.43
N GLY A 108 -4.65 -15.77 -23.75
CA GLY A 108 -5.64 -15.00 -24.47
C GLY A 108 -7.06 -15.56 -24.24
N ILE A 109 -8.08 -14.72 -24.46
CA ILE A 109 -9.51 -15.05 -24.34
C ILE A 109 -9.88 -16.33 -25.10
N ILE A 110 -9.24 -16.59 -26.24
CA ILE A 110 -9.46 -17.76 -27.09
C ILE A 110 -8.99 -19.06 -26.42
N ALA A 111 -7.83 -19.05 -25.71
CA ALA A 111 -7.31 -20.22 -25.01
C ALA A 111 -8.18 -20.58 -23.80
N SER A 112 -8.72 -19.57 -23.10
CA SER A 112 -9.67 -19.76 -21.99
C SER A 112 -10.99 -20.37 -22.48
N ALA A 113 -11.52 -19.91 -23.61
CA ALA A 113 -12.78 -20.39 -24.18
C ALA A 113 -12.71 -21.87 -24.66
N LEU A 114 -11.56 -22.31 -25.13
CA LEU A 114 -11.36 -23.67 -25.66
C LEU A 114 -10.89 -24.68 -24.60
N LYS A 115 -10.73 -24.30 -23.33
CA LYS A 115 -10.27 -25.16 -22.22
C LYS A 115 -9.08 -26.07 -22.60
N LEU A 116 -8.11 -25.51 -23.32
CA LEU A 116 -6.93 -26.25 -23.76
C LEU A 116 -6.13 -26.80 -22.56
N PRO A 117 -5.44 -27.95 -22.68
CA PRO A 117 -4.64 -28.52 -21.58
C PRO A 117 -3.61 -27.56 -20.99
N ALA A 118 -3.08 -26.64 -21.78
CA ALA A 118 -2.18 -25.59 -21.33
C ALA A 118 -2.88 -24.59 -20.38
N HIS A 119 -4.11 -24.20 -20.69
CA HIS A 119 -4.92 -23.31 -19.84
C HIS A 119 -5.27 -23.96 -18.50
N LEU A 120 -5.63 -25.25 -18.49
CA LEU A 120 -5.90 -25.99 -17.25
C LEU A 120 -4.66 -26.11 -16.35
N ARG A 121 -3.47 -26.24 -16.92
CA ARG A 121 -2.21 -26.23 -16.15
C ARG A 121 -1.91 -24.84 -15.59
N GLU A 122 -2.11 -23.79 -16.37
CA GLU A 122 -1.93 -22.40 -15.92
C GLU A 122 -2.91 -22.05 -14.81
N GLU A 123 -4.19 -22.42 -14.94
CA GLU A 123 -5.22 -22.19 -13.92
C GLU A 123 -4.88 -22.91 -12.60
N ARG A 124 -4.40 -24.16 -12.68
CA ARG A 124 -3.92 -24.89 -11.50
C ARG A 124 -2.75 -24.17 -10.84
N HIS A 125 -1.77 -23.74 -11.61
CA HIS A 125 -0.62 -23.00 -11.09
C HIS A 125 -1.03 -21.66 -10.45
N ILE A 126 -1.95 -20.90 -11.06
CA ILE A 126 -2.51 -19.69 -10.48
C ILE A 126 -3.19 -20.00 -9.15
N ARG A 127 -3.97 -21.09 -9.08
CA ARG A 127 -4.65 -21.50 -7.85
C ARG A 127 -3.66 -21.88 -6.73
N GLU A 128 -2.62 -22.66 -7.05
CA GLU A 128 -1.57 -23.04 -6.09
C GLU A 128 -0.85 -21.81 -5.56
N ARG A 129 -0.50 -20.85 -6.43
CA ARG A 129 0.12 -19.59 -6.02
C ARG A 129 -0.84 -18.71 -5.21
N ALA A 130 -2.12 -18.69 -5.53
CA ALA A 130 -3.10 -17.94 -4.74
C ALA A 130 -3.23 -18.53 -3.32
N ILE A 131 -3.21 -19.86 -3.18
CA ILE A 131 -3.20 -20.52 -1.87
C ILE A 131 -1.95 -20.12 -1.08
N SER A 132 -0.77 -20.12 -1.68
CA SER A 132 0.47 -19.71 -0.97
C SER A 132 0.44 -18.25 -0.51
N TRP A 133 -0.21 -17.34 -1.25
CA TRP A 133 -0.41 -15.97 -0.77
C TRP A 133 -1.42 -15.88 0.38
N LEU A 134 -2.44 -16.74 0.40
CA LEU A 134 -3.37 -16.84 1.54
C LEU A 134 -2.69 -17.43 2.79
N GLU A 135 -1.80 -18.42 2.62
CA GLU A 135 -0.97 -18.97 3.69
C GLU A 135 -0.01 -17.91 4.24
N PHE A 136 0.62 -17.14 3.36
CA PHE A 136 1.49 -16.01 3.73
C PHE A 136 0.74 -14.97 4.56
N ALA A 137 -0.51 -14.67 4.20
CA ALA A 137 -1.38 -13.73 4.93
C ALA A 137 -2.07 -14.35 6.16
N GLY A 138 -1.95 -15.67 6.39
CA GLY A 138 -2.55 -16.38 7.53
C GLY A 138 -4.08 -16.47 7.46
N ILE A 139 -4.64 -16.63 6.26
CA ILE A 139 -6.09 -16.76 6.02
C ILE A 139 -6.44 -17.90 5.03
N ALA A 140 -5.56 -18.87 4.84
CA ALA A 140 -5.77 -19.95 3.88
C ALA A 140 -6.98 -20.84 4.21
N GLU A 141 -7.30 -21.00 5.48
CA GLU A 141 -8.48 -21.73 5.97
C GLU A 141 -9.81 -21.13 5.49
N LEU A 142 -9.79 -19.84 5.11
CA LEU A 142 -10.95 -19.10 4.61
C LEU A 142 -11.07 -19.13 3.08
N ALA A 143 -10.18 -19.85 2.36
CA ALA A 143 -10.05 -19.83 0.90
C ALA A 143 -11.36 -19.99 0.15
N HIS A 144 -12.29 -20.82 0.66
CA HIS A 144 -13.57 -21.14 0.02
C HIS A 144 -14.74 -20.28 0.52
N MET A 145 -14.52 -19.40 1.49
CA MET A 145 -15.53 -18.48 1.97
C MET A 145 -15.74 -17.34 0.96
N LYS A 146 -16.97 -16.85 0.81
CA LYS A 146 -17.23 -15.61 0.05
C LYS A 146 -16.60 -14.42 0.77
N ALA A 147 -15.95 -13.54 0.03
CA ALA A 147 -15.29 -12.38 0.61
C ALA A 147 -16.26 -11.45 1.35
N ALA A 148 -17.52 -11.36 0.92
CA ALA A 148 -18.57 -10.61 1.62
C ALA A 148 -18.87 -11.10 3.04
N ASN A 149 -18.51 -12.35 3.37
CA ASN A 149 -18.77 -12.96 4.68
C ASN A 149 -17.56 -12.89 5.62
N LEU A 150 -16.45 -12.29 5.19
CA LEU A 150 -15.26 -12.17 6.02
C LEU A 150 -15.47 -11.18 7.17
N PRO A 151 -14.94 -11.47 8.38
CA PRO A 151 -14.69 -10.45 9.39
C PRO A 151 -13.84 -9.31 8.80
N PHE A 152 -14.06 -8.08 9.28
CA PHE A 152 -13.42 -6.89 8.72
C PHE A 152 -11.89 -7.00 8.67
N GLY A 153 -11.24 -7.39 9.76
CA GLY A 153 -9.78 -7.56 9.81
C GLY A 153 -9.26 -8.62 8.83
N LYS A 154 -10.00 -9.73 8.63
CA LYS A 154 -9.64 -10.75 7.63
C LYS A 154 -9.82 -10.23 6.19
N GLY A 155 -10.79 -9.34 5.96
CA GLY A 155 -10.94 -8.63 4.70
C GLY A 155 -9.71 -7.76 4.38
N ARG A 156 -9.14 -7.09 5.38
CA ARG A 156 -7.91 -6.29 5.21
C ARG A 156 -6.70 -7.17 4.85
N LEU A 157 -6.54 -8.32 5.50
CA LEU A 157 -5.47 -9.27 5.17
C LEU A 157 -5.64 -9.82 3.73
N LEU A 158 -6.89 -10.09 3.30
CA LEU A 158 -7.18 -10.53 1.94
C LEU A 158 -6.83 -9.46 0.89
N GLU A 159 -7.14 -8.19 1.16
CA GLU A 159 -6.79 -7.07 0.27
C GLU A 159 -5.28 -7.01 0.05
N ILE A 160 -4.49 -7.11 1.13
CA ILE A 160 -3.03 -7.13 1.07
C ILE A 160 -2.54 -8.39 0.33
N ALA A 161 -3.09 -9.58 0.62
CA ALA A 161 -2.73 -10.81 -0.10
C ALA A 161 -2.96 -10.70 -1.61
N ARG A 162 -4.09 -10.09 -2.03
CA ARG A 162 -4.38 -9.81 -3.44
C ARG A 162 -3.37 -8.83 -4.05
N ALA A 163 -2.98 -7.79 -3.32
CA ALA A 163 -1.96 -6.84 -3.75
C ALA A 163 -0.59 -7.51 -3.89
N MET A 164 -0.25 -8.41 -2.97
CA MET A 164 1.00 -9.19 -3.00
C MET A 164 1.04 -10.19 -4.14
N ALA A 165 -0.10 -10.73 -4.58
CA ALA A 165 -0.18 -11.65 -5.71
C ALA A 165 0.31 -11.05 -7.05
N VAL A 166 0.33 -9.71 -7.16
CA VAL A 166 0.96 -9.00 -8.29
C VAL A 166 2.50 -9.05 -8.22
N GLU A 167 3.08 -9.54 -7.10
CA GLU A 167 4.54 -9.55 -6.82
C GLU A 167 5.17 -8.17 -6.98
N PRO A 168 4.75 -7.21 -6.16
CA PRO A 168 5.25 -5.85 -6.25
C PRO A 168 6.70 -5.75 -5.76
N GLN A 169 7.40 -4.70 -6.17
CA GLN A 169 8.67 -4.28 -5.58
C GLN A 169 8.46 -3.29 -4.43
N ILE A 170 7.35 -2.55 -4.48
CA ILE A 170 6.90 -1.63 -3.44
C ILE A 170 5.38 -1.71 -3.30
N ILE A 171 4.92 -1.80 -2.04
CA ILE A 171 3.50 -1.69 -1.70
C ILE A 171 3.25 -0.42 -0.90
N LEU A 172 2.22 0.34 -1.29
CA LEU A 172 1.75 1.53 -0.59
C LEU A 172 0.46 1.18 0.15
N LEU A 173 0.48 1.27 1.47
CA LEU A 173 -0.65 0.96 2.34
C LEU A 173 -1.27 2.25 2.87
N ASP A 174 -2.55 2.46 2.61
CA ASP A 174 -3.27 3.68 3.00
C ASP A 174 -4.19 3.38 4.17
N GLU A 175 -3.81 3.80 5.37
CA GLU A 175 -4.49 3.59 6.64
C GLU A 175 -4.94 2.13 6.84
N PRO A 176 -4.01 1.15 6.73
CA PRO A 176 -4.37 -0.25 6.76
C PRO A 176 -4.92 -0.73 8.11
N ALA A 177 -4.65 -0.03 9.22
CA ALA A 177 -5.18 -0.36 10.54
C ALA A 177 -6.53 0.29 10.85
N ALA A 178 -7.05 1.16 9.97
CA ALA A 178 -8.32 1.84 10.22
C ALA A 178 -9.46 0.85 10.48
N GLY A 179 -10.11 0.97 11.65
CA GLY A 179 -11.24 0.13 12.05
C GLY A 179 -10.88 -1.26 12.60
N LEU A 180 -9.59 -1.59 12.73
CA LEU A 180 -9.13 -2.83 13.36
C LEU A 180 -9.12 -2.69 14.88
N ASN A 181 -9.34 -3.81 15.58
CA ASN A 181 -9.06 -3.91 17.00
C ASN A 181 -7.58 -4.26 17.23
N SER A 182 -7.08 -4.17 18.49
CA SER A 182 -5.66 -4.37 18.83
C SER A 182 -5.10 -5.71 18.38
N ARG A 183 -5.90 -6.79 18.41
CA ARG A 183 -5.47 -8.11 17.92
C ARG A 183 -5.33 -8.15 16.41
N GLU A 184 -6.29 -7.58 15.70
CA GLU A 184 -6.26 -7.47 14.23
C GLU A 184 -5.12 -6.58 13.77
N THR A 185 -4.82 -5.49 14.50
CA THR A 185 -3.65 -4.62 14.25
C THR A 185 -2.35 -5.39 14.43
N ALA A 186 -2.22 -6.24 15.46
CA ALA A 186 -1.03 -7.09 15.64
C ALA A 186 -0.87 -8.14 14.52
N ASP A 187 -1.98 -8.76 14.06
CA ASP A 187 -1.97 -9.66 12.91
C ASP A 187 -1.49 -8.91 11.64
N LEU A 188 -1.97 -7.68 11.43
CA LEU A 188 -1.57 -6.80 10.34
C LEU A 188 -0.08 -6.41 10.43
N ALA A 189 0.40 -6.00 11.60
CA ALA A 189 1.81 -5.68 11.84
C ALA A 189 2.70 -6.87 11.47
N THR A 190 2.34 -8.07 11.92
CA THR A 190 3.04 -9.31 11.58
C THR A 190 3.09 -9.54 10.06
N LEU A 191 1.99 -9.30 9.33
CA LEU A 191 1.95 -9.45 7.88
C LEU A 191 2.85 -8.40 7.19
N ILE A 192 2.80 -7.14 7.61
CA ILE A 192 3.64 -6.07 7.04
C ILE A 192 5.13 -6.37 7.24
N MET A 193 5.52 -6.87 8.42
CA MET A 193 6.89 -7.28 8.69
C MET A 193 7.32 -8.44 7.78
N LYS A 194 6.48 -9.47 7.59
CA LYS A 194 6.75 -10.57 6.63
C LYS A 194 6.94 -10.05 5.20
N ILE A 195 6.13 -9.07 4.77
CA ILE A 195 6.26 -8.45 3.45
C ILE A 195 7.63 -7.81 3.30
N LYS A 196 8.05 -6.99 4.26
CA LYS A 196 9.37 -6.37 4.29
C LYS A 196 10.50 -7.43 4.32
N ASP A 197 10.37 -8.49 5.11
CA ASP A 197 11.37 -9.54 5.21
C ASP A 197 11.49 -10.39 3.93
N SER A 198 10.46 -10.39 3.07
CA SER A 198 10.53 -10.93 1.71
C SER A 198 11.25 -10.02 0.70
N GLY A 199 11.80 -8.88 1.15
CA GLY A 199 12.55 -7.92 0.33
C GLY A 199 11.69 -6.85 -0.35
N ILE A 200 10.41 -6.79 -0.05
CA ILE A 200 9.49 -5.81 -0.63
C ILE A 200 9.52 -4.53 0.20
N THR A 201 9.60 -3.40 -0.47
CA THR A 201 9.55 -2.08 0.16
C THR A 201 8.11 -1.74 0.55
N VAL A 202 7.92 -1.17 1.74
CA VAL A 202 6.60 -0.77 2.22
C VAL A 202 6.58 0.74 2.50
N ALA A 203 5.60 1.43 1.96
CA ALA A 203 5.24 2.78 2.39
C ALA A 203 3.86 2.72 3.05
N VAL A 204 3.71 3.24 4.25
CA VAL A 204 2.44 3.21 4.98
C VAL A 204 2.05 4.61 5.41
N VAL A 205 0.84 5.03 5.07
CA VAL A 205 0.18 6.18 5.69
C VAL A 205 -0.63 5.66 6.87
N GLU A 206 -0.38 6.17 8.05
CA GLU A 206 -1.06 5.75 9.27
C GLU A 206 -1.20 6.89 10.27
N HIS A 207 -2.18 6.74 11.15
CA HIS A 207 -2.39 7.59 12.32
C HIS A 207 -2.32 6.80 13.64
N ASP A 208 -2.28 5.47 13.57
CA ASP A 208 -2.01 4.59 14.72
C ASP A 208 -0.51 4.63 15.03
N MET A 209 -0.14 5.43 16.04
CA MET A 209 1.26 5.64 16.40
C MET A 209 1.90 4.39 16.99
N GLU A 210 1.14 3.51 17.67
CA GLU A 210 1.69 2.26 18.21
C GLU A 210 2.16 1.37 17.07
N LEU A 211 1.31 1.17 16.06
CA LEU A 211 1.66 0.41 14.87
C LEU A 211 2.86 1.02 14.12
N VAL A 212 2.84 2.34 13.90
CA VAL A 212 3.92 3.04 13.19
C VAL A 212 5.26 2.88 13.90
N MET A 213 5.29 3.07 15.22
CA MET A 213 6.52 2.92 16.02
C MET A 213 7.04 1.50 16.05
N GLU A 214 6.15 0.50 15.99
CA GLU A 214 6.51 -0.92 15.99
C GLU A 214 7.14 -1.35 14.65
N ILE A 215 6.53 -0.98 13.51
CA ILE A 215 6.91 -1.57 12.22
C ILE A 215 7.86 -0.73 11.39
N CYS A 216 7.86 0.61 11.53
CA CYS A 216 8.62 1.50 10.65
C CYS A 216 10.09 1.57 11.03
N SER A 217 10.96 1.53 10.03
CA SER A 217 12.40 1.87 10.20
C SER A 217 12.66 3.36 10.03
N ARG A 218 11.79 4.05 9.31
CA ARG A 218 11.84 5.49 9.02
C ARG A 218 10.45 6.09 9.00
N ILE A 219 10.34 7.32 9.48
CA ILE A 219 9.07 8.06 9.51
C ILE A 219 9.28 9.42 8.88
N VAL A 220 8.33 9.84 8.04
CA VAL A 220 8.21 11.18 7.47
C VAL A 220 6.95 11.82 8.04
N VAL A 221 7.09 12.99 8.65
CA VAL A 221 5.97 13.73 9.22
C VAL A 221 5.56 14.83 8.26
N ILE A 222 4.30 14.83 7.87
CA ILE A 222 3.69 15.89 7.06
C ILE A 222 2.75 16.71 7.95
N ASN A 223 2.89 18.02 7.91
CA ASN A 223 1.99 18.94 8.59
C ASN A 223 1.66 20.13 7.69
N LEU A 224 0.39 20.52 7.58
CA LEU A 224 -0.08 21.66 6.77
C LEU A 224 0.52 21.69 5.35
N GLY A 225 0.64 20.54 4.73
CA GLY A 225 1.18 20.39 3.38
C GLY A 225 2.71 20.41 3.26
N HIS A 226 3.45 20.53 4.36
CA HIS A 226 4.91 20.54 4.38
C HIS A 226 5.50 19.31 5.06
N LYS A 227 6.72 18.91 4.67
CA LYS A 227 7.49 17.96 5.47
C LYS A 227 7.99 18.67 6.73
N LEU A 228 7.49 18.26 7.90
CA LEU A 228 7.85 18.80 9.19
C LEU A 228 9.15 18.16 9.73
N ALA A 229 9.22 16.84 9.70
CA ALA A 229 10.34 16.06 10.21
C ALA A 229 10.55 14.78 9.42
N GLU A 230 11.73 14.17 9.56
CA GLU A 230 12.07 12.87 8.98
C GLU A 230 13.14 12.21 9.85
N GLY A 231 12.92 10.96 10.28
CA GLY A 231 13.85 10.27 11.16
C GLY A 231 13.44 8.84 11.49
N THR A 232 14.17 8.22 12.42
CA THR A 232 13.78 6.95 13.04
C THR A 232 12.59 7.16 13.96
N PRO A 233 11.84 6.09 14.32
CA PRO A 233 10.72 6.20 15.28
C PRO A 233 11.10 6.96 16.55
N ARG A 234 12.26 6.64 17.13
CA ARG A 234 12.74 7.33 18.35
C ARG A 234 12.98 8.82 18.15
N GLN A 235 13.63 9.21 17.04
CA GLN A 235 13.88 10.63 16.74
C GLN A 235 12.57 11.41 16.57
N ILE A 236 11.57 10.80 15.92
CA ILE A 236 10.26 11.43 15.71
C ILE A 236 9.49 11.57 17.03
N GLN A 237 9.58 10.58 17.91
CA GLN A 237 8.93 10.61 19.23
C GLN A 237 9.51 11.68 20.16
N GLU A 238 10.81 11.99 20.02
CA GLU A 238 11.53 13.00 20.81
C GLU A 238 11.51 14.40 20.16
N ASP A 239 10.94 14.56 18.95
CA ASP A 239 10.93 15.83 18.21
C ASP A 239 9.86 16.80 18.73
N GLU A 240 10.28 17.93 19.31
CA GLU A 240 9.38 18.93 19.88
C GLU A 240 8.40 19.53 18.87
N GLN A 241 8.80 19.69 17.59
CA GLN A 241 7.93 20.21 16.55
C GLN A 241 6.82 19.20 16.20
N VAL A 242 7.17 17.90 16.18
CA VAL A 242 6.20 16.82 15.95
C VAL A 242 5.21 16.75 17.11
N ILE A 243 5.71 16.75 18.36
CA ILE A 243 4.87 16.75 19.56
C ILE A 243 3.89 17.93 19.55
N THR A 244 4.38 19.13 19.25
CA THR A 244 3.55 20.34 19.17
C THR A 244 2.49 20.26 18.08
N ALA A 245 2.82 19.69 16.90
CA ALA A 245 1.89 19.54 15.79
C ALA A 245 0.72 18.60 16.12
N TYR A 246 0.96 17.59 16.95
CA TYR A 246 -0.09 16.65 17.39
C TYR A 246 -0.86 17.12 18.62
N LEU A 247 -0.23 17.91 19.53
CA LEU A 247 -0.89 18.45 20.74
C LEU A 247 -1.69 19.73 20.45
N GLY A 248 -1.36 20.45 19.36
CA GLY A 248 -2.01 21.70 18.99
C GLY A 248 -3.41 21.56 18.37
N GLU A 249 -3.90 20.34 18.21
CA GLU A 249 -5.24 20.02 17.67
C GLU A 249 -6.31 19.79 18.76
N GLY A 250 -6.06 20.22 20.02
CA GLY A 250 -6.99 20.13 21.15
C GLY A 250 -7.86 21.39 21.30
#